data_fc931fce7110f3a8fa018e31599b2e23
#
_entry.id   fc931fce7110f3a8fa018e31599b2e23
#
_cell.length_a   1.000
_cell.length_b   1.000
_cell.length_c   1.000
_cell.angle_alpha   90.00
_cell.angle_beta   90.00
_cell.angle_gamma   90.00
#
_symmetry.space_group_name_H-M   'P 1'
#
loop_
_entity.id
_entity.type
_entity.pdbx_description
1 polymer ?
#
loop_
_entity_poly.entity_id
_entity_poly.type
_entity_poly.pdbx_seq_one_letter_code
_entity_poly.pdbx_strand_id
1 'polypeptide(L)'
;MKKIALSTLSLALLGAAGAAHAQSSVTLYGVIDTSLTYVHHTDGNKNLWALGNASGGDLSGTRWGLKGQEDLGGGLAAIFQLENGFDPSNGRLGQGNREFGRQAFVGLTSQTYGTLTLGRQYDPVVDLVQGITADNYFGSAFATPGDVDNYDNSSRTDNAIKYLSPTYAGFQFEAMYALGGVAGSTGSGQTWSLA
;
A
#
# COMPACT_ATOMS: atom_id res chain seq x y z
N MET A 1 -40.47 -28.18 32.38
CA MET A 1 -40.48 -27.70 31.00
C MET A 1 -39.65 -26.42 30.75
N LYS A 2 -39.61 -25.44 31.68
CA LYS A 2 -38.82 -24.21 31.50
C LYS A 2 -37.28 -24.40 31.46
N LYS A 3 -36.75 -25.42 32.16
CA LYS A 3 -35.29 -25.70 32.19
C LYS A 3 -34.76 -26.35 30.91
N ILE A 4 -35.58 -27.07 30.15
CA ILE A 4 -35.20 -27.69 28.88
C ILE A 4 -35.14 -26.64 27.77
N ALA A 5 -36.02 -25.63 27.80
CA ALA A 5 -36.02 -24.56 26.80
C ALA A 5 -34.79 -23.63 26.90
N LEU A 6 -34.25 -23.41 28.11
CA LEU A 6 -33.02 -22.61 28.28
C LEU A 6 -31.76 -23.35 27.75
N SER A 7 -31.71 -24.67 27.94
CA SER A 7 -30.55 -25.47 27.49
C SER A 7 -30.50 -25.60 25.95
N THR A 8 -31.65 -25.72 25.30
CA THR A 8 -31.72 -25.75 23.83
C THR A 8 -31.39 -24.40 23.19
N LEU A 9 -31.78 -23.29 23.83
CA LEU A 9 -31.43 -21.95 23.35
C LEU A 9 -29.92 -21.68 23.45
N SER A 10 -29.31 -22.12 24.56
CA SER A 10 -27.84 -21.99 24.75
C SER A 10 -27.05 -22.83 23.75
N LEU A 11 -27.53 -24.03 23.41
CA LEU A 11 -26.88 -24.89 22.41
C LEU A 11 -27.04 -24.36 21.00
N ALA A 12 -28.17 -23.73 20.69
CA ALA A 12 -28.39 -23.06 19.40
C ALA A 12 -27.51 -21.81 19.20
N LEU A 13 -27.27 -21.04 20.27
CA LEU A 13 -26.34 -19.92 20.25
C LEU A 13 -24.86 -20.34 20.08
N LEU A 14 -24.47 -21.46 20.72
CA LEU A 14 -23.13 -22.03 20.54
C LEU A 14 -22.94 -22.60 19.12
N GLY A 15 -23.97 -23.16 18.50
CA GLY A 15 -23.94 -23.64 17.13
C GLY A 15 -23.85 -22.51 16.09
N ALA A 16 -24.50 -21.37 16.38
CA ALA A 16 -24.41 -20.19 15.52
C ALA A 16 -23.05 -19.48 15.58
N ALA A 17 -22.39 -19.52 16.74
CA ALA A 17 -21.03 -18.95 16.89
C ALA A 17 -19.95 -19.75 16.11
N GLY A 18 -20.20 -21.05 15.84
CA GLY A 18 -19.27 -21.88 15.04
C GLY A 18 -19.41 -21.74 13.53
N ALA A 19 -20.41 -21.03 13.02
CA ALA A 19 -20.67 -20.85 11.58
C ALA A 19 -20.11 -19.54 11.02
N ALA A 20 -19.57 -18.66 11.85
CA ALA A 20 -18.81 -17.49 11.38
C ALA A 20 -17.39 -17.93 11.05
N HIS A 21 -17.20 -18.66 9.96
CA HIS A 21 -15.89 -18.81 9.33
C HIS A 21 -15.52 -17.45 8.69
N ALA A 22 -14.95 -16.57 9.49
CA ALA A 22 -14.20 -15.46 8.95
C ALA A 22 -13.09 -16.06 8.08
N GLN A 23 -13.17 -15.88 6.78
CA GLN A 23 -12.15 -16.40 5.86
C GLN A 23 -10.96 -15.45 5.87
N SER A 24 -10.13 -15.59 6.92
CA SER A 24 -8.88 -14.85 7.03
C SER A 24 -7.90 -15.30 5.96
N SER A 25 -7.31 -14.38 5.25
CA SER A 25 -6.25 -14.68 4.30
C SER A 25 -5.04 -13.79 4.56
N VAL A 26 -3.85 -14.40 4.54
CA VAL A 26 -2.59 -13.68 4.54
C VAL A 26 -1.78 -14.15 3.34
N THR A 27 -1.36 -13.21 2.51
CA THR A 27 -0.60 -13.49 1.29
C THR A 27 0.78 -12.88 1.42
N LEU A 28 1.81 -13.69 1.25
CA LEU A 28 3.18 -13.23 0.97
C LEU A 28 3.28 -12.97 -0.54
N TYR A 29 3.81 -11.81 -0.91
CA TYR A 29 4.01 -11.42 -2.30
C TYR A 29 5.32 -10.66 -2.48
N GLY A 30 5.75 -10.45 -3.71
CA GLY A 30 6.92 -9.63 -4.01
C GLY A 30 7.31 -9.63 -5.47
N VAL A 31 8.28 -8.79 -5.76
CA VAL A 31 8.96 -8.67 -7.06
C VAL A 31 10.44 -8.49 -6.78
N ILE A 32 11.27 -9.24 -7.49
CA ILE A 32 12.71 -8.98 -7.54
C ILE A 32 13.01 -8.54 -8.96
N ASP A 33 13.40 -7.29 -9.09
CA ASP A 33 13.78 -6.66 -10.35
C ASP A 33 15.18 -6.08 -10.21
N THR A 34 16.09 -6.54 -11.05
CA THR A 34 17.48 -6.08 -11.07
C THR A 34 18.04 -6.20 -12.48
N SER A 35 18.95 -5.32 -12.81
CA SER A 35 19.58 -5.24 -14.11
C SER A 35 21.11 -5.20 -14.02
N LEU A 36 21.78 -5.53 -15.12
CA LEU A 36 23.17 -5.17 -15.33
C LEU A 36 23.23 -3.85 -16.09
N THR A 37 23.65 -2.81 -15.42
CA THR A 37 23.70 -1.45 -15.97
C THR A 37 25.11 -1.07 -16.38
N TYR A 38 25.24 -0.55 -17.59
CA TYR A 38 26.47 0.11 -18.08
C TYR A 38 26.19 1.57 -18.37
N VAL A 39 26.94 2.45 -17.72
CA VAL A 39 26.86 3.90 -17.96
C VAL A 39 28.20 4.37 -18.51
N HIS A 40 28.18 4.98 -19.70
CA HIS A 40 29.35 5.56 -20.33
C HIS A 40 29.48 7.03 -19.93
N HIS A 41 30.73 7.52 -19.73
CA HIS A 41 31.02 8.89 -19.35
C HIS A 41 30.27 9.37 -18.08
N THR A 42 30.28 8.57 -17.04
CA THR A 42 29.84 9.00 -15.70
C THR A 42 30.97 9.82 -15.04
N ASP A 43 31.05 9.90 -13.75
CA ASP A 43 31.99 10.72 -12.99
C ASP A 43 33.40 10.82 -13.61
N GLY A 44 33.81 12.04 -14.02
CA GLY A 44 35.13 12.30 -14.56
C GLY A 44 35.51 11.52 -15.82
N ASN A 45 34.55 11.30 -16.73
CA ASN A 45 34.75 10.57 -17.98
C ASN A 45 35.06 9.08 -17.82
N LYS A 46 34.65 8.48 -16.70
CA LYS A 46 34.82 7.05 -16.40
C LYS A 46 33.57 6.28 -16.77
N ASN A 47 33.68 4.98 -16.93
CA ASN A 47 32.57 4.08 -17.18
C ASN A 47 32.17 3.37 -15.89
N LEU A 48 30.88 3.13 -15.72
CA LEU A 48 30.31 2.40 -14.58
C LEU A 48 29.67 1.10 -15.05
N TRP A 49 29.98 0.02 -14.38
CA TRP A 49 29.22 -1.22 -14.40
C TRP A 49 28.61 -1.45 -13.03
N ALA A 50 27.32 -1.67 -12.95
CA ALA A 50 26.61 -1.88 -11.69
C ALA A 50 25.46 -2.88 -11.85
N LEU A 51 25.08 -3.51 -10.73
CA LEU A 51 23.75 -4.10 -10.60
C LEU A 51 22.80 -2.99 -10.11
N GLY A 52 21.70 -2.79 -10.82
CA GLY A 52 20.73 -1.76 -10.52
C GLY A 52 19.50 -2.28 -9.77
N ASN A 53 18.71 -1.36 -9.30
CA ASN A 53 17.32 -1.52 -8.84
C ASN A 53 16.54 -0.31 -9.36
N ALA A 54 15.24 -0.17 -9.12
CA ALA A 54 14.39 0.87 -9.71
C ALA A 54 14.96 2.30 -9.66
N SER A 55 15.91 2.57 -8.78
CA SER A 55 16.66 3.82 -8.75
C SER A 55 17.92 3.79 -9.64
N GLY A 56 18.32 2.63 -10.14
CA GLY A 56 19.55 2.38 -10.90
C GLY A 56 19.35 1.84 -12.31
N GLY A 57 18.13 1.87 -12.85
CA GLY A 57 17.87 1.48 -14.24
C GLY A 57 16.94 0.27 -14.41
N ASP A 58 16.25 -0.16 -13.37
CA ASP A 58 15.24 -1.22 -13.42
C ASP A 58 13.85 -0.62 -13.63
N LEU A 59 12.87 -1.46 -13.96
CA LEU A 59 11.52 -1.03 -14.27
C LEU A 59 10.61 -0.98 -13.04
N SER A 60 10.93 -1.73 -11.96
CA SER A 60 10.07 -1.83 -10.79
C SER A 60 10.89 -1.98 -9.52
N GLY A 61 10.54 -1.27 -8.47
CA GLY A 61 11.24 -1.39 -7.17
C GLY A 61 11.16 -2.79 -6.59
N THR A 62 12.31 -3.41 -6.37
CA THR A 62 12.43 -4.70 -5.70
C THR A 62 11.81 -4.64 -4.31
N ARG A 63 10.90 -5.57 -4.00
CA ARG A 63 10.10 -5.57 -2.78
C ARG A 63 9.56 -6.93 -2.41
N TRP A 64 9.22 -7.08 -1.16
CA TRP A 64 8.37 -8.16 -0.67
C TRP A 64 7.40 -7.60 0.36
N GLY A 65 6.28 -8.28 0.60
CA GLY A 65 5.29 -7.83 1.53
C GLY A 65 4.32 -8.91 1.98
N LEU A 66 3.60 -8.57 3.02
CA LEU A 66 2.45 -9.32 3.53
C LEU A 66 1.21 -8.43 3.38
N LYS A 67 0.15 -9.01 2.85
CA LYS A 67 -1.18 -8.39 2.88
C LYS A 67 -2.20 -9.40 3.36
N GLY A 68 -3.18 -8.92 4.07
CA GLY A 68 -4.22 -9.81 4.60
C GLY A 68 -5.57 -9.15 4.67
N GLN A 69 -6.57 -10.01 4.75
CA GLN A 69 -7.96 -9.62 4.91
C GLN A 69 -8.65 -10.57 5.89
N GLU A 70 -9.45 -10.01 6.77
CA GLU A 70 -10.33 -10.70 7.72
C GLU A 70 -11.75 -10.25 7.45
N ASP A 71 -12.65 -11.19 7.13
CA ASP A 71 -14.07 -10.91 6.96
C ASP A 71 -14.71 -10.66 8.33
N LEU A 72 -15.30 -9.51 8.54
CA LEU A 72 -15.99 -9.11 9.77
C LEU A 72 -17.51 -9.36 9.68
N GLY A 73 -18.00 -9.90 8.57
CA GLY A 73 -19.41 -10.09 8.28
C GLY A 73 -20.09 -8.83 7.74
N GLY A 74 -21.29 -9.01 7.18
CA GLY A 74 -22.09 -7.89 6.65
C GLY A 74 -21.46 -7.16 5.45
N GLY A 75 -20.48 -7.76 4.77
CA GLY A 75 -19.76 -7.13 3.67
C GLY A 75 -18.68 -6.15 4.11
N LEU A 76 -18.28 -6.21 5.39
CA LEU A 76 -17.18 -5.46 5.97
C LEU A 76 -15.99 -6.39 6.21
N ALA A 77 -14.77 -5.93 5.90
CA ALA A 77 -13.55 -6.65 6.20
C ALA A 77 -12.47 -5.72 6.77
N ALA A 78 -11.65 -6.26 7.68
CA ALA A 78 -10.40 -5.64 8.07
C ALA A 78 -9.31 -6.01 7.07
N ILE A 79 -8.43 -5.06 6.75
CA ILE A 79 -7.31 -5.27 5.84
C ILE A 79 -6.02 -4.72 6.43
N PHE A 80 -4.89 -5.29 6.00
CA PHE A 80 -3.58 -4.72 6.27
C PHE A 80 -2.63 -4.96 5.09
N GLN A 81 -1.61 -4.14 5.00
CA GLN A 81 -0.47 -4.34 4.10
C GLN A 81 0.80 -3.84 4.76
N LEU A 82 1.85 -4.68 4.70
CA LEU A 82 3.21 -4.37 5.10
C LEU A 82 4.12 -4.68 3.91
N GLU A 83 4.82 -3.67 3.38
CA GLU A 83 5.65 -3.83 2.19
C GLU A 83 7.04 -3.24 2.42
N ASN A 84 8.04 -4.10 2.28
CA ASN A 84 9.45 -3.78 2.36
C ASN A 84 10.02 -3.55 0.95
N GLY A 85 10.80 -2.50 0.76
CA GLY A 85 11.64 -2.32 -0.41
C GLY A 85 13.09 -2.59 -0.05
N PHE A 86 13.84 -3.25 -0.92
CA PHE A 86 15.24 -3.54 -0.67
C PHE A 86 16.07 -3.52 -1.94
N ASP A 87 17.38 -3.40 -1.78
CA ASP A 87 18.33 -3.44 -2.86
C ASP A 87 18.87 -4.88 -3.01
N PRO A 88 18.56 -5.60 -4.10
CA PRO A 88 18.99 -6.97 -4.29
C PRO A 88 20.50 -7.11 -4.51
N SER A 89 21.21 -6.04 -4.85
CA SER A 89 22.67 -6.07 -5.06
C SER A 89 23.46 -6.16 -3.76
N ASN A 90 22.89 -5.71 -2.63
CA ASN A 90 23.61 -5.62 -1.35
C ASN A 90 22.75 -5.95 -0.12
N GLY A 91 21.44 -6.19 -0.30
CA GLY A 91 20.49 -6.55 0.77
C GLY A 91 20.06 -5.40 1.67
N ARG A 92 20.37 -4.15 1.34
CA ARG A 92 19.98 -2.99 2.16
C ARG A 92 18.49 -2.67 2.02
N LEU A 93 17.92 -2.17 3.11
CA LEU A 93 16.55 -1.65 3.10
C LEU A 93 16.47 -0.38 2.23
N GLY A 94 15.39 -0.29 1.45
CA GLY A 94 15.04 0.90 0.68
C GLY A 94 14.37 1.99 1.53
N GLN A 95 13.83 3.02 0.85
CA GLN A 95 12.98 4.08 1.41
C GLN A 95 13.53 4.69 2.71
N GLY A 96 14.82 5.01 2.74
CA GLY A 96 15.47 5.61 3.90
C GLY A 96 15.76 4.61 5.03
N ASN A 97 16.08 3.37 4.70
CA ASN A 97 16.41 2.29 5.62
C ASN A 97 15.23 1.89 6.54
N ARG A 98 14.03 1.86 5.98
CA ARG A 98 12.80 1.46 6.69
C ARG A 98 12.42 0.04 6.33
N GLU A 99 12.08 -0.79 7.33
CA GLU A 99 11.68 -2.18 7.11
C GLU A 99 10.39 -2.27 6.27
N PHE A 100 9.37 -1.48 6.59
CA PHE A 100 8.15 -1.38 5.78
C PHE A 100 8.05 0.02 5.16
N GLY A 101 9.12 0.41 4.44
CA GLY A 101 9.25 1.75 3.89
C GLY A 101 8.35 2.03 2.68
N ARG A 102 7.80 0.99 2.04
CA ARG A 102 6.88 1.15 0.91
C ARG A 102 5.44 1.34 1.37
N GLN A 103 4.91 0.40 2.13
CA GLN A 103 3.57 0.50 2.71
C GLN A 103 3.52 -0.15 4.09
N ALA A 104 2.80 0.46 5.01
CA ALA A 104 2.55 -0.04 6.36
C ALA A 104 1.23 0.54 6.86
N PHE A 105 0.12 -0.14 6.55
CA PHE A 105 -1.21 0.33 6.92
C PHE A 105 -2.15 -0.79 7.35
N VAL A 106 -3.18 -0.39 8.08
CA VAL A 106 -4.37 -1.20 8.39
C VAL A 106 -5.62 -0.43 7.98
N GLY A 107 -6.71 -1.12 7.72
CA GLY A 107 -7.95 -0.45 7.33
C GLY A 107 -9.18 -1.32 7.40
N LEU A 108 -10.29 -0.71 7.02
CA LEU A 108 -11.58 -1.37 6.83
C LEU A 108 -12.01 -1.18 5.38
N THR A 109 -12.53 -2.23 4.77
CA THR A 109 -13.07 -2.18 3.41
C THR A 109 -14.47 -2.73 3.34
N SER A 110 -15.29 -2.12 2.49
CA SER A 110 -16.65 -2.56 2.18
C SER A 110 -17.01 -2.19 0.75
N GLN A 111 -17.67 -3.09 0.04
CA GLN A 111 -18.18 -2.79 -1.30
C GLN A 111 -19.21 -1.65 -1.30
N THR A 112 -19.94 -1.47 -0.21
CA THR A 112 -20.98 -0.43 -0.08
C THR A 112 -20.42 0.91 0.38
N TYR A 113 -19.46 0.89 1.30
CA TYR A 113 -18.99 2.10 1.98
C TYR A 113 -17.60 2.54 1.56
N GLY A 114 -16.90 1.77 0.72
CA GLY A 114 -15.53 2.06 0.31
C GLY A 114 -14.50 1.53 1.30
N THR A 115 -13.29 2.09 1.22
CA THR A 115 -12.13 1.62 2.00
C THR A 115 -11.53 2.78 2.77
N LEU A 116 -11.32 2.61 4.07
CA LEU A 116 -10.61 3.54 4.93
C LEU A 116 -9.33 2.88 5.44
N THR A 117 -8.18 3.51 5.22
CA THR A 117 -6.87 3.02 5.63
C THR A 117 -6.12 4.04 6.48
N LEU A 118 -5.29 3.53 7.40
CA LEU A 118 -4.50 4.31 8.35
C LEU A 118 -3.06 3.81 8.34
N GLY A 119 -2.10 4.68 8.11
CA GLY A 119 -0.67 4.34 8.14
C GLY A 119 0.14 4.98 7.03
N ARG A 120 1.31 4.38 6.75
CA ARG A 120 2.19 4.79 5.64
C ARG A 120 1.72 4.15 4.35
N GLN A 121 1.46 4.96 3.33
CA GLN A 121 0.87 4.51 2.08
C GLN A 121 1.11 5.49 0.94
N TYR A 122 0.79 5.07 -0.29
CA TYR A 122 0.78 5.95 -1.44
C TYR A 122 -0.32 6.99 -1.35
N ASP A 123 -0.14 8.09 -2.05
CA ASP A 123 -1.16 9.11 -2.22
C ASP A 123 -2.19 8.70 -3.31
N PRO A 124 -3.35 9.37 -3.35
CA PRO A 124 -4.40 9.11 -4.32
C PRO A 124 -3.98 9.21 -5.79
N VAL A 125 -2.98 10.03 -6.12
CA VAL A 125 -2.51 10.18 -7.50
C VAL A 125 -1.84 8.90 -7.98
N VAL A 126 -1.02 8.28 -7.14
CA VAL A 126 -0.41 6.97 -7.43
C VAL A 126 -1.47 5.89 -7.60
N ASP A 127 -2.45 5.83 -6.70
CA ASP A 127 -3.42 4.74 -6.70
C ASP A 127 -4.43 4.82 -7.86
N LEU A 128 -4.91 6.02 -8.22
CA LEU A 128 -5.96 6.21 -9.21
C LEU A 128 -5.48 6.72 -10.58
N VAL A 129 -4.40 7.51 -10.62
CA VAL A 129 -4.00 8.21 -11.84
C VAL A 129 -2.80 7.57 -12.52
N GLN A 130 -1.79 7.12 -11.77
CA GLN A 130 -0.60 6.50 -12.35
C GLN A 130 -0.93 5.38 -13.34
N GLY A 131 -1.90 4.52 -13.01
CA GLY A 131 -2.29 3.38 -13.83
C GLY A 131 -2.81 3.71 -15.23
N ILE A 132 -3.20 4.97 -15.48
CA ILE A 132 -3.69 5.46 -16.77
C ILE A 132 -2.73 6.43 -17.47
N THR A 133 -1.55 6.64 -16.89
CA THR A 133 -0.50 7.51 -17.44
C THR A 133 0.57 6.72 -18.20
N ALA A 134 1.49 7.45 -18.81
CA ALA A 134 2.63 6.89 -19.52
C ALA A 134 3.54 6.03 -18.61
N ASP A 135 3.61 6.34 -17.35
CA ASP A 135 4.34 5.59 -16.32
C ASP A 135 4.03 4.11 -16.32
N ASN A 136 2.75 3.76 -16.38
CA ASN A 136 2.31 2.37 -16.37
C ASN A 136 2.63 1.62 -17.69
N TYR A 137 2.81 2.35 -18.79
CA TYR A 137 2.98 1.78 -20.13
C TYR A 137 4.41 1.82 -20.64
N PHE A 138 5.21 2.81 -20.22
CA PHE A 138 6.54 3.06 -20.82
C PHE A 138 7.69 2.95 -19.83
N GLY A 139 7.46 2.39 -18.65
CA GLY A 139 8.49 2.19 -17.64
C GLY A 139 8.78 3.44 -16.83
N SER A 140 7.96 3.59 -15.83
CA SER A 140 8.02 4.53 -14.70
C SER A 140 9.08 5.65 -14.77
N ALA A 141 10.25 5.47 -14.23
CA ALA A 141 11.32 6.48 -14.10
C ALA A 141 11.71 7.25 -15.38
N PHE A 142 11.30 6.80 -16.55
CA PHE A 142 11.55 7.47 -17.82
C PHE A 142 10.38 8.32 -18.33
N ALA A 143 9.18 8.10 -17.81
CA ALA A 143 7.98 8.76 -18.28
C ALA A 143 7.80 10.15 -17.63
N THR A 144 8.21 10.30 -16.37
CA THR A 144 8.04 11.54 -15.60
C THR A 144 9.37 11.97 -14.97
N PRO A 145 10.26 12.66 -15.73
CA PRO A 145 11.57 13.05 -15.22
C PRO A 145 11.47 13.88 -13.93
N GLY A 146 12.13 13.40 -12.87
CA GLY A 146 12.20 14.07 -11.58
C GLY A 146 11.02 13.81 -10.65
N ASP A 147 10.04 13.02 -11.07
CA ASP A 147 8.88 12.58 -10.27
C ASP A 147 8.18 13.72 -9.50
N VAL A 148 8.00 14.88 -10.18
CA VAL A 148 7.45 16.11 -9.56
C VAL A 148 6.00 15.91 -9.11
N ASP A 149 5.27 15.06 -9.80
CA ASP A 149 3.86 14.73 -9.56
C ASP A 149 3.65 13.39 -8.82
N ASN A 150 4.74 12.72 -8.44
CA ASN A 150 4.78 11.40 -7.82
C ASN A 150 4.21 10.26 -8.71
N TYR A 151 4.14 10.44 -10.01
CA TYR A 151 3.67 9.39 -10.93
C TYR A 151 4.64 8.20 -11.00
N ASP A 152 5.93 8.41 -10.74
CA ASP A 152 6.92 7.34 -10.59
C ASP A 152 6.79 6.60 -9.24
N ASN A 153 5.83 6.99 -8.41
CA ASN A 153 5.59 6.44 -7.07
C ASN A 153 6.84 6.38 -6.17
N SER A 154 7.71 7.36 -6.24
CA SER A 154 8.92 7.42 -5.42
C SER A 154 8.64 7.76 -3.96
N SER A 155 7.56 8.50 -3.69
CA SER A 155 7.18 8.97 -2.37
C SER A 155 6.00 8.20 -1.77
N ARG A 156 5.97 8.13 -0.45
CA ARG A 156 4.85 7.62 0.38
C ARG A 156 4.65 8.56 1.54
N THR A 157 3.43 8.69 1.97
CA THR A 157 3.04 9.59 3.04
C THR A 157 2.89 8.85 4.36
N ASP A 158 3.58 9.34 5.40
CA ASP A 158 3.46 8.86 6.77
C ASP A 158 2.22 9.43 7.45
N ASN A 159 1.73 8.77 8.51
CA ASN A 159 0.61 9.23 9.35
C ASN A 159 -0.66 9.55 8.53
N ALA A 160 -0.88 8.87 7.42
CA ALA A 160 -1.97 9.14 6.51
C ALA A 160 -3.26 8.43 6.93
N ILE A 161 -4.36 9.14 6.77
CA ILE A 161 -5.73 8.66 6.77
C ILE A 161 -6.21 8.79 5.34
N LYS A 162 -6.60 7.68 4.70
CA LYS A 162 -6.97 7.66 3.29
C LYS A 162 -8.31 6.95 3.10
N TYR A 163 -9.17 7.55 2.30
CA TYR A 163 -10.48 6.99 1.96
C TYR A 163 -10.62 6.85 0.45
N LEU A 164 -10.92 5.64 0.02
CA LEU A 164 -11.27 5.29 -1.36
C LEU A 164 -12.76 5.02 -1.43
N SER A 165 -13.47 5.73 -2.31
CA SER A 165 -14.91 5.53 -2.52
C SER A 165 -15.22 4.20 -3.21
N PRO A 166 -16.44 3.65 -3.07
CA PRO A 166 -16.95 2.70 -4.05
C PRO A 166 -17.00 3.31 -5.46
N THR A 167 -17.11 2.45 -6.47
CA THR A 167 -17.31 2.92 -7.85
C THR A 167 -18.79 3.20 -8.10
N TYR A 168 -19.12 4.43 -8.44
CA TYR A 168 -20.47 4.89 -8.76
C TYR A 168 -20.58 5.19 -10.26
N ALA A 169 -21.25 4.34 -11.01
CA ALA A 169 -21.43 4.48 -12.47
C ALA A 169 -20.11 4.72 -13.24
N GLY A 170 -19.03 4.07 -12.81
CA GLY A 170 -17.70 4.22 -13.42
C GLY A 170 -16.85 5.34 -12.83
N PHE A 171 -17.38 6.14 -11.92
CA PHE A 171 -16.65 7.18 -11.19
C PHE A 171 -16.19 6.67 -9.82
N GLN A 172 -14.94 6.95 -9.47
CA GLN A 172 -14.32 6.67 -8.18
C GLN A 172 -13.45 7.85 -7.77
N PHE A 173 -13.36 8.12 -6.49
CA PHE A 173 -12.45 9.14 -5.95
C PHE A 173 -11.71 8.59 -4.73
N GLU A 174 -10.55 9.15 -4.47
CA GLU A 174 -9.75 8.88 -3.28
C GLU A 174 -9.29 10.19 -2.65
N ALA A 175 -9.37 10.28 -1.32
CA ALA A 175 -8.95 11.43 -0.55
C ALA A 175 -8.01 10.99 0.57
N MET A 176 -6.93 11.74 0.79
CA MET A 176 -5.94 11.50 1.84
C MET A 176 -5.70 12.76 2.66
N TYR A 177 -5.54 12.56 3.96
CA TYR A 177 -5.03 13.56 4.89
C TYR A 177 -3.96 12.93 5.78
N ALA A 178 -2.80 13.55 5.85
CA ALA A 178 -1.72 13.10 6.69
C ALA A 178 -1.45 14.09 7.82
N LEU A 179 -1.35 13.54 9.02
CA LEU A 179 -1.05 14.30 10.23
C LEU A 179 0.44 14.64 10.28
N GLY A 180 0.76 15.89 10.60
CA GLY A 180 2.16 16.33 10.70
C GLY A 180 2.92 15.78 11.92
N GLY A 181 2.22 15.20 12.91
CA GLY A 181 2.83 14.57 14.08
C GLY A 181 3.57 15.51 15.01
N VAL A 182 3.31 16.82 14.95
CA VAL A 182 3.98 17.82 15.77
C VAL A 182 3.11 18.19 16.98
N ALA A 183 3.58 17.89 18.18
CA ALA A 183 2.86 18.18 19.42
C ALA A 183 2.63 19.69 19.58
N GLY A 184 1.39 20.09 19.88
CA GLY A 184 0.98 21.48 20.03
C GLY A 184 0.85 22.28 18.72
N SER A 185 1.06 21.66 17.56
CA SER A 185 0.97 22.31 16.24
C SER A 185 0.31 21.41 15.22
N THR A 186 -1.01 21.25 15.30
CA THR A 186 -1.79 20.32 14.44
C THR A 186 -1.75 20.67 12.95
N GLY A 187 -1.46 21.93 12.61
CA GLY A 187 -1.34 22.38 11.22
C GLY A 187 0.08 22.31 10.64
N SER A 188 1.08 21.90 11.42
CA SER A 188 2.46 21.84 10.96
C SER A 188 2.79 20.47 10.35
N GLY A 189 3.34 20.45 9.13
CA GLY A 189 3.74 19.21 8.44
C GLY A 189 2.58 18.34 7.94
N GLN A 190 1.37 18.85 7.94
CA GLN A 190 0.21 18.15 7.35
C GLN A 190 0.29 18.14 5.82
N THR A 191 -0.27 17.11 5.23
CA THR A 191 -0.39 16.95 3.77
C THR A 191 -1.80 16.47 3.44
N TRP A 192 -2.33 16.87 2.29
CA TRP A 192 -3.58 16.33 1.77
C TRP A 192 -3.48 16.12 0.26
N SER A 193 -4.22 15.18 -0.25
CA SER A 193 -4.29 14.83 -1.67
C SER A 193 -5.68 14.31 -2.03
N LEU A 194 -6.08 14.51 -3.27
CA LEU A 194 -7.37 14.08 -3.82
C LEU A 194 -7.17 13.68 -5.29
N ALA A 195 -7.75 12.55 -5.68
CA ALA A 195 -7.82 12.09 -7.06
C ALA A 195 -9.19 11.48 -7.36
#